data_ec5d7516c3c631a2826cc67c94a4de8e
#
_entry.id   ec5d7516c3c631a2826cc67c94a4de8e
#
_cell.length_a   1.000
_cell.length_b   1.000
_cell.length_c   1.000
_cell.angle_alpha   90.00
_cell.angle_beta   90.00
_cell.angle_gamma   90.00
#
_symmetry.space_group_name_H-M   'P 1'
#
loop_
_entity.id
_entity.type
_entity.pdbx_description
1 polymer ?
#
loop_
_entity_poly.entity_id
_entity_poly.type
_entity_poly.pdbx_seq_one_letter_code
_entity_poly.pdbx_strand_id
1 'polypeptide(L)'
;MSTPKPIYVTQPHLPPLEEFLPSLQQIWDSKVLTNGGPFHKQLEAALCEYLGVPHIALFANATIALVTALQSLRITGEVITTPYSFVATAHSLLWNGIKPVFVDIAPETMNLDPTKIEAAITPQTTAIMPVHCYGRPCDVEAIQRIADNYNLRVIYDAAHAFGVRQHGSSILTAGDLSVLSFHATKVFNTFEGGAIICPDARTKQRIDHLKNFGFVDEVTVVAPGINGKMSEFNAALGLLQLKHIRAAVSRRAAIDAQYRSLLAEVRGLRIPEPAPNTEANQSYFPILVQEDFALSRDELYALLKAQGIHGRRYFYPLISDFPMYRGLASADARGLPHAREASSQVICLPMYPDLSDEDVARIAEVIRTAQPRFAPVEAAPAQRATA
;
A
#
# COMPACT_ATOMS: atom_id res chain seq x y z
N MET A 1 -20.72 -32.74 -0.09
CA MET A 1 -20.34 -31.62 0.78
C MET A 1 -20.02 -30.43 -0.12
N SER A 2 -20.72 -29.31 0.02
CA SER A 2 -20.42 -28.12 -0.77
C SER A 2 -18.99 -27.62 -0.45
N THR A 3 -18.19 -27.37 -1.48
CA THR A 3 -16.86 -26.79 -1.31
C THR A 3 -17.02 -25.45 -0.56
N PRO A 4 -16.27 -25.20 0.52
CA PRO A 4 -16.37 -23.93 1.25
C PRO A 4 -16.10 -22.75 0.30
N LYS A 5 -16.86 -21.67 0.48
CA LYS A 5 -16.68 -20.45 -0.33
C LYS A 5 -15.22 -19.97 -0.21
N PRO A 6 -14.56 -19.65 -1.33
CA PRO A 6 -13.19 -19.15 -1.29
C PRO A 6 -13.07 -17.84 -0.48
N ILE A 7 -12.02 -17.77 0.38
CA ILE A 7 -11.68 -16.56 1.15
C ILE A 7 -10.49 -15.92 0.47
N TYR A 8 -10.65 -14.69 -0.03
CA TYR A 8 -9.57 -13.94 -0.67
C TYR A 8 -8.85 -13.02 0.31
N VAL A 9 -7.62 -12.60 -0.01
CA VAL A 9 -6.80 -11.70 0.81
C VAL A 9 -7.53 -10.40 1.14
N THR A 10 -8.37 -9.93 0.24
CA THR A 10 -9.22 -8.75 0.44
C THR A 10 -10.52 -8.92 -0.34
N GLN A 11 -11.55 -8.27 0.16
CA GLN A 11 -12.84 -8.12 -0.51
C GLN A 11 -13.24 -6.64 -0.37
N PRO A 12 -13.66 -5.99 -1.47
CA PRO A 12 -14.19 -4.64 -1.38
C PRO A 12 -15.36 -4.57 -0.40
N HIS A 13 -15.28 -3.68 0.57
CA HIS A 13 -16.41 -3.37 1.44
C HIS A 13 -17.26 -2.31 0.74
N LEU A 14 -18.53 -2.61 0.54
CA LEU A 14 -19.49 -1.68 -0.07
C LEU A 14 -20.62 -1.41 0.93
N PRO A 15 -20.95 -0.14 1.17
CA PRO A 15 -22.15 0.23 1.90
C PRO A 15 -23.44 -0.28 1.23
N PRO A 16 -24.59 -0.28 1.91
CA PRO A 16 -25.86 -0.65 1.31
C PRO A 16 -26.14 0.12 0.03
N LEU A 17 -26.56 -0.60 -1.04
CA LEU A 17 -26.85 0.01 -2.34
C LEU A 17 -27.90 1.11 -2.27
N GLU A 18 -28.90 0.92 -1.39
CA GLU A 18 -29.99 1.85 -1.18
C GLU A 18 -29.51 3.24 -0.73
N GLU A 19 -28.41 3.30 0.01
CA GLU A 19 -27.77 4.57 0.41
C GLU A 19 -27.06 5.28 -0.75
N PHE A 20 -26.68 4.53 -1.80
CA PHE A 20 -26.01 5.07 -2.99
C PHE A 20 -26.99 5.59 -4.05
N LEU A 21 -28.19 4.99 -4.15
CA LEU A 21 -29.19 5.32 -5.17
C LEU A 21 -29.55 6.80 -5.26
N PRO A 22 -29.74 7.55 -4.14
CA PRO A 22 -30.03 8.99 -4.22
C PRO A 22 -28.93 9.80 -4.91
N SER A 23 -27.65 9.45 -4.67
CA SER A 23 -26.52 10.12 -5.33
C SER A 23 -26.47 9.80 -6.82
N LEU A 24 -26.77 8.55 -7.20
CA LEU A 24 -26.87 8.16 -8.60
C LEU A 24 -27.99 8.93 -9.31
N GLN A 25 -29.17 9.07 -8.69
CA GLN A 25 -30.26 9.83 -9.25
C GLN A 25 -29.88 11.29 -9.49
N GLN A 26 -29.18 11.94 -8.54
CA GLN A 26 -28.69 13.32 -8.71
C GLN A 26 -27.71 13.44 -9.88
N ILE A 27 -26.80 12.46 -10.07
CA ILE A 27 -25.88 12.45 -11.21
C ILE A 27 -26.66 12.32 -12.53
N TRP A 28 -27.69 11.45 -12.57
CA TRP A 28 -28.51 11.21 -13.75
C TRP A 28 -29.31 12.46 -14.15
N ASP A 29 -29.88 13.14 -13.16
CA ASP A 29 -30.71 14.34 -13.37
C ASP A 29 -29.89 15.55 -13.80
N SER A 30 -28.71 15.74 -13.13
CA SER A 30 -27.82 16.87 -13.42
C SER A 30 -27.03 16.70 -14.71
N LYS A 31 -26.76 15.45 -15.12
CA LYS A 31 -25.87 15.09 -16.26
C LYS A 31 -24.45 15.63 -16.10
N VAL A 32 -24.03 15.99 -14.88
CA VAL A 32 -22.64 16.35 -14.55
C VAL A 32 -21.91 15.06 -14.18
N LEU A 33 -21.02 14.58 -15.05
CA LEU A 33 -20.39 13.27 -14.89
C LEU A 33 -18.89 13.34 -14.48
N THR A 34 -18.26 14.50 -14.71
CA THR A 34 -16.82 14.70 -14.51
C THR A 34 -16.48 16.18 -14.45
N ASN A 35 -15.17 16.53 -14.55
CA ASN A 35 -14.67 17.91 -14.57
C ASN A 35 -14.91 18.72 -13.28
N GLY A 36 -14.75 18.08 -12.12
CA GLY A 36 -14.84 18.75 -10.83
C GLY A 36 -16.25 19.19 -10.48
N GLY A 37 -17.22 18.30 -10.68
CA GLY A 37 -18.62 18.53 -10.34
C GLY A 37 -18.88 18.58 -8.83
N PRO A 38 -20.16 18.59 -8.42
CA PRO A 38 -20.56 18.76 -7.01
C PRO A 38 -20.00 17.67 -6.08
N PHE A 39 -20.12 16.40 -6.45
CA PHE A 39 -19.64 15.28 -5.62
C PHE A 39 -18.12 15.29 -5.48
N HIS A 40 -17.40 15.60 -6.56
CA HIS A 40 -15.95 15.74 -6.53
C HIS A 40 -15.50 16.80 -5.51
N LYS A 41 -16.12 18.00 -5.54
CA LYS A 41 -15.80 19.10 -4.60
C LYS A 41 -16.17 18.75 -3.16
N GLN A 42 -17.32 18.12 -2.95
CA GLN A 42 -17.75 17.66 -1.63
C GLN A 42 -16.80 16.60 -1.08
N LEU A 43 -16.35 15.65 -1.91
CA LEU A 43 -15.42 14.63 -1.48
C LEU A 43 -14.03 15.21 -1.14
N GLU A 44 -13.52 16.18 -1.91
CA GLU A 44 -12.25 16.86 -1.57
C GLU A 44 -12.37 17.53 -0.18
N ALA A 45 -13.45 18.26 0.09
CA ALA A 45 -13.66 18.92 1.38
C ALA A 45 -13.78 17.90 2.53
N ALA A 46 -14.61 16.86 2.36
CA ALA A 46 -14.84 15.84 3.37
C ALA A 46 -13.57 15.03 3.68
N LEU A 47 -12.74 14.74 2.66
CA LEU A 47 -11.47 14.05 2.86
C LEU A 47 -10.45 14.94 3.56
N CYS A 48 -10.36 16.23 3.24
CA CYS A 48 -9.50 17.16 3.97
C CYS A 48 -9.84 17.18 5.47
N GLU A 49 -11.11 17.26 5.81
CA GLU A 49 -11.61 17.24 7.19
C GLU A 49 -11.28 15.89 7.87
N TYR A 50 -11.67 14.77 7.25
CA TYR A 50 -11.46 13.43 7.83
C TYR A 50 -10.00 13.08 8.05
N LEU A 51 -9.15 13.34 7.05
CA LEU A 51 -7.73 13.04 7.07
C LEU A 51 -6.90 14.05 7.88
N GLY A 52 -7.45 15.23 8.18
CA GLY A 52 -6.72 16.32 8.85
C GLY A 52 -5.61 16.89 7.99
N VAL A 53 -5.87 17.09 6.69
CA VAL A 53 -4.88 17.57 5.72
C VAL A 53 -5.34 18.90 5.09
N PRO A 54 -4.40 19.80 4.72
CA PRO A 54 -4.78 21.14 4.24
C PRO A 54 -5.41 21.12 2.84
N HIS A 55 -4.88 20.32 1.93
CA HIS A 55 -5.34 20.27 0.54
C HIS A 55 -5.22 18.86 -0.03
N ILE A 56 -6.19 18.49 -0.87
CA ILE A 56 -6.25 17.23 -1.58
C ILE A 56 -6.66 17.44 -3.04
N ALA A 57 -6.07 16.71 -3.96
CA ALA A 57 -6.47 16.65 -5.35
C ALA A 57 -6.86 15.22 -5.72
N LEU A 58 -8.10 15.00 -6.18
CA LEU A 58 -8.62 13.68 -6.52
C LEU A 58 -8.26 13.26 -7.95
N PHE A 59 -8.00 11.97 -8.13
CA PHE A 59 -7.56 11.35 -9.37
C PHE A 59 -8.38 10.10 -9.71
N ALA A 60 -8.38 9.73 -11.00
CA ALA A 60 -8.99 8.50 -11.49
C ALA A 60 -8.34 7.22 -10.89
N ASN A 61 -7.07 7.25 -10.54
CA ASN A 61 -6.35 6.20 -9.82
C ASN A 61 -5.01 6.72 -9.25
N ALA A 62 -4.41 5.93 -8.34
CA ALA A 62 -3.17 6.30 -7.68
C ALA A 62 -1.95 6.29 -8.60
N THR A 63 -1.91 5.45 -9.63
CA THR A 63 -0.77 5.38 -10.55
C THR A 63 -0.62 6.70 -11.30
N ILE A 64 -1.72 7.23 -11.84
CA ILE A 64 -1.74 8.56 -12.48
C ILE A 64 -1.46 9.67 -11.47
N ALA A 65 -1.91 9.53 -10.22
CA ALA A 65 -1.58 10.47 -9.16
C ALA A 65 -0.06 10.49 -8.88
N LEU A 66 0.61 9.32 -8.76
CA LEU A 66 2.08 9.25 -8.61
C LEU A 66 2.81 9.90 -9.79
N VAL A 67 2.41 9.58 -11.04
CA VAL A 67 2.98 10.20 -12.24
C VAL A 67 2.84 11.72 -12.18
N THR A 68 1.67 12.23 -11.81
CA THR A 68 1.39 13.66 -11.73
C THR A 68 2.12 14.33 -10.56
N ALA A 69 2.27 13.65 -9.42
CA ALA A 69 3.04 14.17 -8.28
C ALA A 69 4.50 14.45 -8.66
N LEU A 70 5.14 13.52 -9.35
CA LEU A 70 6.50 13.67 -9.89
C LEU A 70 6.61 14.86 -10.85
N GLN A 71 5.65 14.99 -11.79
CA GLN A 71 5.58 16.11 -12.73
C GLN A 71 5.34 17.45 -12.01
N SER A 72 4.51 17.47 -10.97
CA SER A 72 4.17 18.69 -10.24
C SER A 72 5.38 19.29 -9.53
N LEU A 73 6.29 18.46 -9.05
CA LEU A 73 7.55 18.87 -8.42
C LEU A 73 8.72 18.95 -9.41
N ARG A 74 8.49 18.67 -10.71
CA ARG A 74 9.52 18.65 -11.77
C ARG A 74 10.69 17.72 -11.45
N ILE A 75 10.38 16.54 -10.90
CA ILE A 75 11.39 15.53 -10.57
C ILE A 75 12.01 14.97 -11.86
N THR A 76 13.33 14.82 -11.85
CA THR A 76 14.14 14.31 -12.96
C THR A 76 15.28 13.46 -12.41
N GLY A 77 16.12 12.88 -13.27
CA GLY A 77 17.33 12.16 -12.86
C GLY A 77 17.05 10.88 -12.13
N GLU A 78 17.41 10.79 -10.85
CA GLU A 78 17.27 9.60 -10.03
C GLU A 78 16.37 9.86 -8.81
N VAL A 79 15.57 8.84 -8.45
CA VAL A 79 14.73 8.85 -7.24
C VAL A 79 15.02 7.59 -6.43
N ILE A 80 15.37 7.80 -5.16
CA ILE A 80 15.57 6.71 -4.20
C ILE A 80 14.20 6.18 -3.75
N THR A 81 14.04 4.85 -3.82
CA THR A 81 12.82 4.17 -3.37
C THR A 81 13.14 2.76 -2.87
N THR A 82 12.12 2.00 -2.47
CA THR A 82 12.25 0.61 -2.01
C THR A 82 11.89 -0.39 -3.10
N PRO A 83 12.53 -1.57 -3.16
CA PRO A 83 12.08 -2.66 -4.01
C PRO A 83 10.88 -3.41 -3.43
N TYR A 84 10.56 -3.19 -2.13
CA TYR A 84 9.53 -3.90 -1.38
C TYR A 84 8.23 -3.08 -1.37
N SER A 85 7.57 -3.02 -2.52
CA SER A 85 6.32 -2.29 -2.74
C SER A 85 5.54 -2.90 -3.90
N PHE A 86 4.34 -2.36 -4.15
CA PHE A 86 3.62 -2.61 -5.38
C PHE A 86 4.32 -1.91 -6.55
N VAL A 87 4.32 -2.54 -7.70
CA VAL A 87 5.09 -2.12 -8.88
C VAL A 87 4.77 -0.69 -9.36
N ALA A 88 3.59 -0.15 -9.06
CA ALA A 88 3.19 1.21 -9.44
C ALA A 88 4.16 2.29 -8.90
N THR A 89 4.74 2.08 -7.70
CA THR A 89 5.75 2.97 -7.13
C THR A 89 6.90 3.20 -8.11
N ALA A 90 7.56 2.14 -8.59
CA ALA A 90 8.68 2.26 -9.51
C ALA A 90 8.25 2.54 -10.95
N HIS A 91 7.10 2.01 -11.40
CA HIS A 91 6.59 2.29 -12.75
C HIS A 91 6.29 3.77 -12.96
N SER A 92 5.79 4.49 -11.94
CA SER A 92 5.53 5.92 -12.03
C SER A 92 6.81 6.72 -12.33
N LEU A 93 7.96 6.25 -11.84
CA LEU A 93 9.28 6.84 -12.14
C LEU A 93 9.65 6.62 -13.60
N LEU A 94 9.56 5.37 -14.11
CA LEU A 94 9.90 5.06 -15.50
C LEU A 94 9.00 5.81 -16.49
N TRP A 95 7.70 5.95 -16.18
CA TRP A 95 6.78 6.73 -17.02
C TRP A 95 7.14 8.22 -17.10
N ASN A 96 7.91 8.72 -16.13
CA ASN A 96 8.46 10.09 -16.12
C ASN A 96 9.90 10.16 -16.65
N GLY A 97 10.47 9.06 -17.16
CA GLY A 97 11.87 9.02 -17.60
C GLY A 97 12.87 9.11 -16.44
N ILE A 98 12.44 8.81 -15.22
CA ILE A 98 13.24 8.89 -13.98
C ILE A 98 13.79 7.49 -13.66
N LYS A 99 15.06 7.43 -13.30
CA LYS A 99 15.71 6.18 -12.89
C LYS A 99 15.44 5.89 -11.42
N PRO A 100 14.81 4.75 -11.07
CA PRO A 100 14.70 4.33 -9.68
C PRO A 100 16.05 3.86 -9.14
N VAL A 101 16.35 4.23 -7.89
CA VAL A 101 17.49 3.73 -7.12
C VAL A 101 16.91 2.99 -5.91
N PHE A 102 17.04 1.65 -5.91
CA PHE A 102 16.51 0.82 -4.83
C PHE A 102 17.43 0.84 -3.62
N VAL A 103 16.85 1.08 -2.46
CA VAL A 103 17.48 1.00 -1.16
C VAL A 103 16.71 -0.01 -0.32
N ASP A 104 17.42 -0.76 0.49
CA ASP A 104 16.87 -1.85 1.31
C ASP A 104 15.87 -1.33 2.37
N ILE A 105 15.17 -2.24 2.99
CA ILE A 105 14.19 -1.96 4.04
C ILE A 105 14.77 -2.21 5.44
N ALA A 106 14.20 -1.57 6.44
CA ALA A 106 14.41 -1.93 7.83
C ALA A 106 13.58 -3.19 8.16
N PRO A 107 14.18 -4.25 8.73
CA PRO A 107 13.53 -5.55 8.90
C PRO A 107 12.34 -5.51 9.86
N GLU A 108 12.30 -4.56 10.82
CA GLU A 108 11.23 -4.43 11.80
C GLU A 108 9.98 -3.78 11.20
N THR A 109 10.17 -2.80 10.32
CA THR A 109 9.09 -1.99 9.76
C THR A 109 8.70 -2.39 8.36
N MET A 110 9.62 -3.01 7.59
CA MET A 110 9.52 -3.29 6.15
C MET A 110 9.38 -2.02 5.30
N ASN A 111 9.66 -0.87 5.87
CA ASN A 111 9.76 0.41 5.18
C ASN A 111 11.20 0.67 4.73
N LEU A 112 11.38 1.63 3.82
CA LEU A 112 12.69 2.11 3.39
C LEU A 112 13.57 2.42 4.62
N ASP A 113 14.78 1.84 4.68
CA ASP A 113 15.73 2.04 5.77
C ASP A 113 16.43 3.40 5.60
N PRO A 114 16.16 4.40 6.45
CA PRO A 114 16.76 5.72 6.31
C PRO A 114 18.28 5.71 6.50
N THR A 115 18.82 4.74 7.24
CA THR A 115 20.28 4.64 7.48
C THR A 115 21.07 4.30 6.22
N LYS A 116 20.39 3.78 5.19
CA LYS A 116 21.00 3.38 3.92
C LYS A 116 20.80 4.40 2.79
N ILE A 117 20.00 5.45 3.02
CA ILE A 117 19.64 6.41 1.97
C ILE A 117 20.86 7.23 1.54
N GLU A 118 21.64 7.79 2.48
CA GLU A 118 22.76 8.67 2.15
C GLU A 118 23.80 8.01 1.25
N ALA A 119 24.07 6.71 1.47
CA ALA A 119 25.01 5.95 0.64
C ALA A 119 24.53 5.73 -0.81
N ALA A 120 23.25 5.93 -1.07
CA ALA A 120 22.63 5.78 -2.40
C ALA A 120 22.51 7.11 -3.15
N ILE A 121 22.80 8.24 -2.50
CA ILE A 121 22.68 9.57 -3.10
C ILE A 121 23.81 9.79 -4.12
N THR A 122 23.43 10.24 -5.30
CA THR A 122 24.36 10.66 -6.37
C THR A 122 24.06 12.11 -6.78
N PRO A 123 24.92 12.76 -7.60
CA PRO A 123 24.61 14.09 -8.15
C PRO A 123 23.34 14.15 -9.00
N GLN A 124 22.79 13.00 -9.43
CA GLN A 124 21.56 12.89 -10.21
C GLN A 124 20.33 12.69 -9.32
N THR A 125 20.50 12.39 -8.03
CA THR A 125 19.39 12.18 -7.10
C THR A 125 18.65 13.49 -6.85
N THR A 126 17.33 13.49 -7.06
CA THR A 126 16.49 14.70 -6.90
C THR A 126 15.36 14.52 -5.91
N ALA A 127 15.01 13.26 -5.59
CA ALA A 127 13.95 12.96 -4.63
C ALA A 127 14.13 11.60 -3.95
N ILE A 128 13.39 11.45 -2.85
CA ILE A 128 13.15 10.18 -2.17
C ILE A 128 11.66 9.88 -2.28
N MET A 129 11.31 8.65 -2.68
CA MET A 129 9.93 8.16 -2.73
C MET A 129 9.78 6.95 -1.79
N PRO A 130 9.60 7.17 -0.49
CA PRO A 130 9.36 6.11 0.47
C PRO A 130 7.93 5.59 0.34
N VAL A 131 7.69 4.38 0.84
CA VAL A 131 6.37 3.76 0.85
C VAL A 131 5.96 3.49 2.30
N HIS A 132 4.79 3.96 2.72
CA HIS A 132 4.18 3.54 3.98
C HIS A 132 3.62 2.12 3.83
N CYS A 133 4.54 1.13 3.85
CA CYS A 133 4.22 -0.26 3.56
C CYS A 133 3.19 -0.81 4.55
N TYR A 134 2.11 -1.42 4.04
CA TYR A 134 0.96 -1.91 4.80
C TYR A 134 0.25 -0.85 5.66
N GLY A 135 0.45 0.44 5.38
CA GLY A 135 -0.05 1.54 6.19
C GLY A 135 0.81 1.84 7.44
N ARG A 136 1.99 1.24 7.55
CA ARG A 136 2.94 1.51 8.65
C ARG A 136 3.72 2.79 8.34
N PRO A 137 3.81 3.74 9.29
CA PRO A 137 4.59 4.96 9.06
C PRO A 137 6.07 4.65 8.78
N CYS A 138 6.64 5.30 7.77
CA CYS A 138 8.10 5.41 7.65
C CYS A 138 8.66 6.25 8.79
N ASP A 139 9.97 6.20 9.03
CA ASP A 139 10.66 7.18 9.86
C ASP A 139 10.73 8.52 9.10
N VAL A 140 9.63 9.26 9.19
CA VAL A 140 9.45 10.51 8.43
C VAL A 140 10.44 11.58 8.84
N GLU A 141 10.85 11.59 10.13
CA GLU A 141 11.80 12.57 10.64
C GLU A 141 13.21 12.31 10.14
N ALA A 142 13.66 11.06 10.15
CA ALA A 142 14.98 10.70 9.62
C ALA A 142 15.06 10.95 8.10
N ILE A 143 14.02 10.58 7.35
CA ILE A 143 13.96 10.83 5.90
C ILE A 143 13.97 12.32 5.60
N GLN A 144 13.20 13.14 6.36
CA GLN A 144 13.15 14.58 6.15
C GLN A 144 14.51 15.23 6.43
N ARG A 145 15.21 14.84 7.52
CA ARG A 145 16.56 15.34 7.81
C ARG A 145 17.54 15.07 6.66
N ILE A 146 17.49 13.89 6.08
CA ILE A 146 18.33 13.55 4.91
C ILE A 146 17.93 14.41 3.72
N ALA A 147 16.64 14.52 3.43
CA ALA A 147 16.14 15.32 2.32
C ALA A 147 16.58 16.81 2.45
N ASP A 148 16.50 17.38 3.65
CA ASP A 148 16.92 18.76 3.92
C ASP A 148 18.43 18.93 3.72
N ASN A 149 19.25 17.98 4.20
CA ASN A 149 20.71 18.03 4.06
C ASN A 149 21.19 17.99 2.61
N TYR A 150 20.46 17.25 1.76
CA TYR A 150 20.82 17.04 0.35
C TYR A 150 19.92 17.82 -0.63
N ASN A 151 19.02 18.67 -0.12
CA ASN A 151 18.05 19.44 -0.92
C ASN A 151 17.22 18.55 -1.86
N LEU A 152 16.75 17.42 -1.35
CA LEU A 152 15.91 16.45 -2.07
C LEU A 152 14.43 16.71 -1.79
N ARG A 153 13.57 16.34 -2.73
CA ARG A 153 12.13 16.29 -2.51
C ARG A 153 11.71 14.95 -1.90
N VAL A 154 10.61 14.96 -1.13
CA VAL A 154 10.06 13.73 -0.56
C VAL A 154 8.62 13.55 -1.01
N ILE A 155 8.33 12.44 -1.69
CA ILE A 155 6.98 12.06 -2.13
C ILE A 155 6.66 10.71 -1.52
N TYR A 156 5.70 10.66 -0.59
CA TYR A 156 5.28 9.39 0.01
C TYR A 156 4.28 8.66 -0.88
N ASP A 157 4.62 7.42 -1.26
CA ASP A 157 3.60 6.47 -1.69
C ASP A 157 2.85 5.99 -0.43
N ALA A 158 1.71 6.61 -0.20
CA ALA A 158 0.84 6.37 0.94
C ALA A 158 -0.40 5.52 0.56
N ALA A 159 -0.30 4.71 -0.52
CA ALA A 159 -1.41 3.93 -1.07
C ALA A 159 -2.10 3.02 -0.02
N HIS A 160 -1.43 2.68 1.07
CA HIS A 160 -1.94 1.85 2.16
C HIS A 160 -2.29 2.64 3.44
N ALA A 161 -2.06 3.96 3.46
CA ALA A 161 -2.01 4.75 4.69
C ALA A 161 -3.24 5.65 4.90
N PHE A 162 -4.38 5.35 4.29
CA PHE A 162 -5.61 6.12 4.46
C PHE A 162 -6.01 6.22 5.94
N GLY A 163 -6.11 7.44 6.44
CA GLY A 163 -6.55 7.73 7.82
C GLY A 163 -5.55 7.35 8.91
N VAL A 164 -4.34 6.91 8.57
CA VAL A 164 -3.31 6.59 9.57
C VAL A 164 -2.79 7.87 10.23
N ARG A 165 -2.71 7.84 11.57
CA ARG A 165 -2.15 8.91 12.38
C ARG A 165 -0.99 8.39 13.22
N GLN A 166 0.00 9.21 13.44
CA GLN A 166 1.10 8.94 14.36
C GLN A 166 1.30 10.14 15.26
N HIS A 167 1.46 9.93 16.56
CA HIS A 167 1.49 11.00 17.57
C HIS A 167 0.29 11.99 17.45
N GLY A 168 -0.89 11.48 17.10
CA GLY A 168 -2.12 12.26 16.92
C GLY A 168 -2.20 13.07 15.62
N SER A 169 -1.16 13.08 14.77
CA SER A 169 -1.10 13.80 13.51
C SER A 169 -1.21 12.86 12.30
N SER A 170 -1.81 13.36 11.21
CA SER A 170 -1.86 12.60 9.96
C SER A 170 -0.47 12.40 9.39
N ILE A 171 -0.09 11.15 9.07
CA ILE A 171 1.21 10.88 8.42
C ILE A 171 1.27 11.39 6.97
N LEU A 172 0.11 11.74 6.41
CA LEU A 172 -0.01 12.23 5.03
C LEU A 172 0.49 13.66 4.84
N THR A 173 0.78 14.37 5.94
CA THR A 173 1.32 15.73 5.91
C THR A 173 2.84 15.79 5.90
N ALA A 174 3.51 14.62 5.98
CA ALA A 174 4.95 14.52 5.90
C ALA A 174 5.45 14.67 4.45
N GLY A 175 6.66 15.23 4.30
CA GLY A 175 7.29 15.46 2.99
C GLY A 175 6.62 16.55 2.16
N ASP A 176 6.93 16.59 0.87
CA ASP A 176 6.35 17.54 -0.08
C ASP A 176 4.95 17.13 -0.54
N LEU A 177 4.74 15.83 -0.80
CA LEU A 177 3.46 15.25 -1.26
C LEU A 177 3.28 13.84 -0.71
N SER A 178 2.01 13.45 -0.50
CA SER A 178 1.63 12.05 -0.24
C SER A 178 0.57 11.61 -1.24
N VAL A 179 0.67 10.36 -1.72
CA VAL A 179 -0.24 9.81 -2.73
C VAL A 179 -1.05 8.65 -2.14
N LEU A 180 -2.37 8.79 -2.14
CA LEU A 180 -3.32 7.78 -1.69
C LEU A 180 -3.89 6.97 -2.86
N SER A 181 -4.23 5.71 -2.60
CA SER A 181 -4.99 4.86 -3.50
C SER A 181 -6.38 4.58 -2.94
N PHE A 182 -7.39 4.76 -3.80
CA PHE A 182 -8.79 4.43 -3.53
C PHE A 182 -9.27 3.29 -4.43
N HIS A 183 -8.34 2.42 -4.85
CA HIS A 183 -8.66 1.18 -5.57
C HIS A 183 -9.56 0.30 -4.73
N ALA A 184 -10.43 -0.51 -5.35
CA ALA A 184 -11.43 -1.36 -4.72
C ALA A 184 -10.90 -2.24 -3.57
N THR A 185 -9.62 -2.61 -3.58
CA THR A 185 -8.99 -3.45 -2.53
C THR A 185 -8.51 -2.67 -1.30
N LYS A 186 -8.56 -1.35 -1.31
CA LYS A 186 -8.05 -0.51 -0.22
C LYS A 186 -9.06 -0.37 0.91
N VAL A 187 -8.58 0.10 2.06
CA VAL A 187 -9.43 0.34 3.26
C VAL A 187 -10.55 1.32 2.98
N PHE A 188 -10.25 2.37 2.25
CA PHE A 188 -11.20 3.31 1.67
C PHE A 188 -11.13 3.19 0.15
N ASN A 189 -12.26 3.01 -0.51
CA ASN A 189 -12.29 2.84 -1.96
C ASN A 189 -13.40 3.68 -2.62
N THR A 190 -13.17 3.96 -3.91
CA THR A 190 -14.13 4.65 -4.78
C THR A 190 -14.34 3.84 -6.07
N PHE A 191 -14.39 2.50 -5.98
CA PHE A 191 -14.17 1.53 -7.06
C PHE A 191 -12.74 1.65 -7.60
N GLU A 192 -12.45 2.69 -8.35
CA GLU A 192 -11.14 3.18 -8.74
C GLU A 192 -11.00 4.64 -8.30
N GLY A 193 -9.81 5.01 -7.86
CA GLY A 193 -9.50 6.37 -7.44
C GLY A 193 -8.12 6.50 -6.84
N GLY A 194 -7.73 7.74 -6.63
CA GLY A 194 -6.52 8.13 -5.93
C GLY A 194 -6.56 9.60 -5.55
N ALA A 195 -5.57 10.02 -4.80
CA ALA A 195 -5.45 11.42 -4.41
C ALA A 195 -4.00 11.81 -4.18
N ILE A 196 -3.70 13.09 -4.34
CA ILE A 196 -2.47 13.72 -3.88
C ILE A 196 -2.81 14.67 -2.74
N ILE A 197 -2.17 14.48 -1.61
CA ILE A 197 -2.15 15.42 -0.49
C ILE A 197 -1.06 16.44 -0.75
N CYS A 198 -1.37 17.72 -0.64
CA CYS A 198 -0.44 18.80 -0.91
C CYS A 198 -0.46 19.86 0.21
N PRO A 199 0.69 20.54 0.45
CA PRO A 199 0.85 21.41 1.61
C PRO A 199 0.12 22.76 1.47
N ASP A 200 -0.13 23.22 0.24
CA ASP A 200 -0.65 24.56 -0.02
C ASP A 200 -1.53 24.63 -1.28
N ALA A 201 -2.31 25.71 -1.36
CA ALA A 201 -3.24 25.95 -2.45
C ALA A 201 -2.57 26.12 -3.82
N ARG A 202 -1.35 26.65 -3.88
CA ARG A 202 -0.61 26.85 -5.14
C ARG A 202 -0.20 25.51 -5.73
N THR A 203 0.31 24.62 -4.89
CA THR A 203 0.68 23.26 -5.28
C THR A 203 -0.56 22.50 -5.73
N LYS A 204 -1.69 22.60 -4.99
CA LYS A 204 -2.97 22.01 -5.41
C LYS A 204 -3.41 22.53 -6.78
N GLN A 205 -3.42 23.83 -6.99
CA GLN A 205 -3.80 24.43 -8.26
C GLN A 205 -2.95 23.90 -9.42
N ARG A 206 -1.63 23.80 -9.24
CA ARG A 206 -0.73 23.23 -10.23
C ARG A 206 -1.07 21.78 -10.55
N ILE A 207 -1.36 20.97 -9.54
CA ILE A 207 -1.78 19.57 -9.69
C ILE A 207 -3.13 19.48 -10.43
N ASP A 208 -4.08 20.38 -10.09
CA ASP A 208 -5.38 20.44 -10.75
C ASP A 208 -5.28 20.78 -12.25
N HIS A 209 -4.36 21.68 -12.63
CA HIS A 209 -4.09 21.93 -14.04
C HIS A 209 -3.49 20.69 -14.72
N LEU A 210 -2.47 20.05 -14.12
CA LEU A 210 -1.82 18.87 -14.67
C LEU A 210 -2.78 17.70 -14.87
N LYS A 211 -3.69 17.44 -13.92
CA LYS A 211 -4.69 16.35 -14.04
C LYS A 211 -5.80 16.65 -15.07
N ASN A 212 -5.85 17.89 -15.58
CA ASN A 212 -6.80 18.33 -16.60
C ASN A 212 -6.08 18.89 -17.84
N PHE A 213 -5.18 18.10 -18.45
CA PHE A 213 -4.45 18.43 -19.67
C PHE A 213 -3.59 19.71 -19.62
N GLY A 214 -3.39 20.30 -18.43
CA GLY A 214 -2.68 21.57 -18.27
C GLY A 214 -3.52 22.82 -18.51
N PHE A 215 -4.84 22.69 -18.65
CA PHE A 215 -5.75 23.81 -18.85
C PHE A 215 -5.89 24.66 -17.59
N VAL A 216 -5.78 25.98 -17.78
CA VAL A 216 -6.11 27.02 -16.79
C VAL A 216 -7.50 27.57 -17.06
N ASP A 217 -7.82 27.75 -18.33
CA ASP A 217 -9.11 28.20 -18.86
C ASP A 217 -9.40 27.49 -20.20
N GLU A 218 -10.41 27.95 -20.93
CA GLU A 218 -10.88 27.33 -22.17
C GLU A 218 -9.81 27.24 -23.28
N VAL A 219 -8.85 28.18 -23.30
CA VAL A 219 -7.88 28.33 -24.39
C VAL A 219 -6.42 28.29 -23.96
N THR A 220 -6.15 28.38 -22.65
CA THR A 220 -4.81 28.50 -22.09
C THR A 220 -4.32 27.17 -21.52
N VAL A 221 -3.24 26.62 -22.09
CA VAL A 221 -2.54 25.44 -21.58
C VAL A 221 -1.17 25.85 -21.07
N VAL A 222 -0.88 25.58 -19.79
CA VAL A 222 0.36 26.03 -19.10
C VAL A 222 1.37 24.92 -18.85
N ALA A 223 0.99 23.66 -19.06
CA ALA A 223 1.86 22.52 -18.84
C ALA A 223 1.37 21.29 -19.64
N PRO A 224 2.24 20.33 -19.96
CA PRO A 224 1.85 19.05 -20.54
C PRO A 224 1.16 18.20 -19.46
N GLY A 225 -0.16 18.32 -19.38
CA GLY A 225 -0.98 17.55 -18.44
C GLY A 225 -1.62 16.31 -19.09
N ILE A 226 -2.34 15.56 -18.27
CA ILE A 226 -3.04 14.34 -18.64
C ILE A 226 -4.52 14.40 -18.23
N ASN A 227 -5.32 13.44 -18.68
CA ASN A 227 -6.67 13.25 -18.13
C ASN A 227 -6.59 12.32 -16.89
N GLY A 228 -6.40 12.93 -15.71
CA GLY A 228 -6.33 12.21 -14.44
C GLY A 228 -7.58 12.40 -13.56
N LYS A 229 -8.63 13.05 -14.06
CA LYS A 229 -9.79 13.46 -13.26
C LYS A 229 -10.61 12.27 -12.75
N MET A 230 -11.04 12.34 -11.49
CA MET A 230 -12.03 11.43 -10.92
C MET A 230 -13.43 11.78 -11.44
N SER A 231 -14.26 10.78 -11.73
CA SER A 231 -15.66 10.98 -12.12
C SER A 231 -16.55 11.30 -10.92
N GLU A 232 -17.72 11.90 -11.18
CA GLU A 232 -18.73 12.16 -10.15
C GLU A 232 -19.26 10.86 -9.53
N PHE A 233 -19.36 9.79 -10.30
CA PHE A 233 -19.78 8.48 -9.83
C PHE A 233 -18.82 7.91 -8.75
N ASN A 234 -17.51 7.96 -9.00
CA ASN A 234 -16.51 7.54 -8.02
C ASN A 234 -16.49 8.47 -6.80
N ALA A 235 -16.65 9.76 -7.00
CA ALA A 235 -16.68 10.73 -5.91
C ALA A 235 -17.92 10.56 -5.00
N ALA A 236 -19.08 10.29 -5.57
CA ALA A 236 -20.30 10.02 -4.82
C ALA A 236 -20.19 8.76 -3.96
N LEU A 237 -19.57 7.67 -4.50
CA LEU A 237 -19.27 6.50 -3.68
C LEU A 237 -18.30 6.83 -2.56
N GLY A 238 -17.27 7.65 -2.82
CA GLY A 238 -16.31 8.08 -1.80
C GLY A 238 -16.98 8.79 -0.62
N LEU A 239 -17.94 9.67 -0.88
CA LEU A 239 -18.73 10.32 0.16
C LEU A 239 -19.54 9.33 1.00
N LEU A 240 -20.14 8.34 0.35
CA LEU A 240 -20.85 7.28 1.05
C LEU A 240 -19.91 6.42 1.89
N GLN A 241 -18.76 6.00 1.34
CA GLN A 241 -17.75 5.24 2.06
C GLN A 241 -17.24 5.96 3.32
N LEU A 242 -17.10 7.28 3.30
CA LEU A 242 -16.68 8.05 4.48
C LEU A 242 -17.66 7.94 5.65
N LYS A 243 -18.95 7.73 5.41
CA LYS A 243 -19.92 7.50 6.49
C LYS A 243 -19.70 6.19 7.22
N HIS A 244 -19.19 5.17 6.52
CA HIS A 244 -18.99 3.82 7.03
C HIS A 244 -17.55 3.50 7.44
N ILE A 245 -16.58 4.36 7.11
CA ILE A 245 -15.14 4.07 7.25
C ILE A 245 -14.72 3.75 8.68
N ARG A 246 -15.27 4.43 9.68
CA ARG A 246 -14.90 4.20 11.10
C ARG A 246 -15.29 2.80 11.55
N ALA A 247 -16.48 2.33 11.17
CA ALA A 247 -16.93 0.97 11.46
C ALA A 247 -16.03 -0.08 10.76
N ALA A 248 -15.70 0.18 9.49
CA ALA A 248 -14.81 -0.70 8.72
C ALA A 248 -13.40 -0.82 9.33
N VAL A 249 -12.80 0.30 9.76
CA VAL A 249 -11.48 0.31 10.43
C VAL A 249 -11.56 -0.38 11.80
N SER A 250 -12.61 -0.12 12.59
CA SER A 250 -12.82 -0.79 13.87
C SER A 250 -12.95 -2.31 13.72
N ARG A 251 -13.68 -2.78 12.71
CA ARG A 251 -13.78 -4.21 12.42
C ARG A 251 -12.43 -4.83 12.02
N ARG A 252 -11.63 -4.14 11.18
CA ARG A 252 -10.27 -4.57 10.83
C ARG A 252 -9.37 -4.68 12.07
N ALA A 253 -9.48 -3.75 13.00
CA ALA A 253 -8.73 -3.80 14.26
C ALA A 253 -9.13 -5.02 15.11
N ALA A 254 -10.41 -5.39 15.16
CA ALA A 254 -10.87 -6.60 15.86
C ALA A 254 -10.31 -7.88 15.19
N ILE A 255 -10.30 -7.94 13.86
CA ILE A 255 -9.70 -9.06 13.10
C ILE A 255 -8.19 -9.16 13.35
N ASP A 256 -7.47 -8.02 13.34
CA ASP A 256 -6.03 -7.99 13.66
C ASP A 256 -5.75 -8.55 15.06
N ALA A 257 -6.51 -8.09 16.06
CA ALA A 257 -6.36 -8.56 17.42
C ALA A 257 -6.65 -10.07 17.56
N GLN A 258 -7.67 -10.57 16.87
CA GLN A 258 -8.02 -11.99 16.84
C GLN A 258 -6.90 -12.84 16.20
N TYR A 259 -6.36 -12.45 15.05
CA TYR A 259 -5.22 -13.13 14.45
C TYR A 259 -4.01 -13.15 15.35
N ARG A 260 -3.64 -11.99 15.96
CA ARG A 260 -2.52 -11.91 16.89
C ARG A 260 -2.69 -12.85 18.07
N SER A 261 -3.88 -12.91 18.67
CA SER A 261 -4.18 -13.82 19.75
C SER A 261 -4.07 -15.29 19.36
N LEU A 262 -4.64 -15.67 18.20
CA LEU A 262 -4.68 -17.06 17.75
C LEU A 262 -3.31 -17.57 17.24
N LEU A 263 -2.44 -16.69 16.78
CA LEU A 263 -1.15 -17.03 16.18
C LEU A 263 0.05 -16.71 17.09
N ALA A 264 -0.17 -16.16 18.29
CA ALA A 264 0.89 -15.67 19.19
C ALA A 264 1.97 -16.72 19.51
N GLU A 265 1.56 -17.98 19.71
CA GLU A 265 2.45 -19.07 20.12
C GLU A 265 2.90 -19.98 18.99
N VAL A 266 2.65 -19.57 17.72
CA VAL A 266 3.04 -20.40 16.59
C VAL A 266 4.53 -20.23 16.30
N ARG A 267 5.30 -21.26 16.62
CA ARG A 267 6.75 -21.27 16.43
C ARG A 267 7.12 -21.06 14.97
N GLY A 268 8.13 -20.23 14.69
CA GLY A 268 8.61 -19.95 13.33
C GLY A 268 7.68 -19.02 12.55
N LEU A 269 6.72 -18.38 13.21
CA LEU A 269 5.86 -17.37 12.62
C LEU A 269 6.13 -16.01 13.27
N ARG A 270 6.61 -15.04 12.50
CA ARG A 270 6.79 -13.67 12.97
C ARG A 270 5.64 -12.79 12.46
N ILE A 271 4.95 -12.14 13.36
CA ILE A 271 3.93 -11.12 13.04
C ILE A 271 4.56 -9.76 13.36
N PRO A 272 4.65 -8.84 12.40
CA PRO A 272 5.22 -7.52 12.67
C PRO A 272 4.47 -6.79 13.79
N GLU A 273 5.22 -6.23 14.74
CA GLU A 273 4.63 -5.49 15.86
C GLU A 273 3.92 -4.23 15.36
N PRO A 274 2.83 -3.79 16.01
CA PRO A 274 2.19 -2.52 15.73
C PRO A 274 3.19 -1.37 15.82
N ALA A 275 3.10 -0.39 14.93
CA ALA A 275 3.93 0.80 15.03
C ALA A 275 3.54 1.61 16.30
N PRO A 276 4.53 2.06 17.10
CA PRO A 276 4.24 2.78 18.34
C PRO A 276 3.52 4.09 18.07
N ASN A 277 2.64 4.49 19.00
CA ASN A 277 1.88 5.74 18.97
C ASN A 277 1.13 5.96 17.64
N THR A 278 0.64 4.87 17.03
CA THR A 278 0.00 4.91 15.71
C THR A 278 -1.44 4.43 15.78
N GLU A 279 -2.35 5.26 15.27
CA GLU A 279 -3.71 4.88 14.93
C GLU A 279 -3.69 4.25 13.54
N ALA A 280 -3.58 2.92 13.50
CA ALA A 280 -3.44 2.16 12.27
C ALA A 280 -4.81 1.86 11.62
N ASN A 281 -4.83 1.72 10.31
CA ASN A 281 -6.03 1.35 9.55
C ASN A 281 -6.15 -0.15 9.27
N GLN A 282 -5.18 -0.95 9.68
CA GLN A 282 -5.11 -2.40 9.47
C GLN A 282 -5.33 -2.79 8.00
N SER A 283 -4.59 -2.14 7.09
CA SER A 283 -4.71 -2.37 5.64
C SER A 283 -4.45 -3.82 5.25
N TYR A 284 -3.45 -4.45 5.87
CA TYR A 284 -3.03 -5.83 5.64
C TYR A 284 -2.64 -6.50 6.94
N PHE A 285 -2.66 -7.83 6.94
CA PHE A 285 -2.13 -8.65 8.02
C PHE A 285 -0.99 -9.53 7.48
N PRO A 286 0.27 -9.02 7.40
CA PRO A 286 1.41 -9.81 6.99
C PRO A 286 1.87 -10.74 8.12
N ILE A 287 2.19 -11.98 7.74
CA ILE A 287 2.95 -12.94 8.54
C ILE A 287 4.24 -13.27 7.80
N LEU A 288 5.32 -13.51 8.52
CA LEU A 288 6.61 -13.95 7.96
C LEU A 288 6.90 -15.36 8.47
N VAL A 289 6.98 -16.28 7.51
CA VAL A 289 7.26 -17.69 7.75
C VAL A 289 8.78 -17.87 7.81
N GLN A 290 9.29 -18.17 9.01
CA GLN A 290 10.72 -18.29 9.29
C GLN A 290 11.21 -19.73 9.07
N GLU A 291 12.51 -19.94 9.13
CA GLU A 291 13.15 -21.25 8.84
C GLU A 291 12.73 -22.36 9.82
N ASP A 292 12.41 -21.99 11.06
CA ASP A 292 11.96 -22.92 12.11
C ASP A 292 10.46 -23.20 12.12
N PHE A 293 9.68 -22.67 11.16
CA PHE A 293 8.31 -23.08 10.94
C PHE A 293 8.25 -24.46 10.25
N ALA A 294 7.17 -25.22 10.51
CA ALA A 294 7.01 -26.59 9.99
C ALA A 294 7.03 -26.72 8.47
N LEU A 295 6.66 -25.65 7.76
CA LEU A 295 6.60 -25.58 6.30
C LEU A 295 7.36 -24.33 5.81
N SER A 296 7.93 -24.38 4.61
CA SER A 296 8.37 -23.17 3.93
C SER A 296 7.18 -22.24 3.62
N ARG A 297 7.48 -20.95 3.38
CA ARG A 297 6.47 -19.96 2.98
C ARG A 297 5.61 -20.44 1.78
N ASP A 298 6.24 -21.05 0.78
CA ASP A 298 5.52 -21.48 -0.43
C ASP A 298 4.68 -22.74 -0.19
N GLU A 299 5.12 -23.65 0.67
CA GLU A 299 4.31 -24.80 1.10
C GLU A 299 3.11 -24.36 1.93
N LEU A 300 3.29 -23.44 2.89
CA LEU A 300 2.17 -22.87 3.65
C LEU A 300 1.19 -22.14 2.73
N TYR A 301 1.70 -21.35 1.77
CA TYR A 301 0.86 -20.66 0.79
C TYR A 301 0.05 -21.65 -0.06
N ALA A 302 0.66 -22.77 -0.49
CA ALA A 302 -0.03 -23.81 -1.25
C ALA A 302 -1.06 -24.56 -0.39
N LEU A 303 -0.75 -24.82 0.88
CA LEU A 303 -1.67 -25.45 1.84
C LEU A 303 -2.92 -24.56 2.06
N LEU A 304 -2.73 -23.28 2.36
CA LEU A 304 -3.82 -22.30 2.51
C LEU A 304 -4.71 -22.29 1.26
N LYS A 305 -4.09 -22.21 0.08
CA LYS A 305 -4.81 -22.20 -1.20
C LYS A 305 -5.61 -23.49 -1.42
N ALA A 306 -5.07 -24.65 -1.05
CA ALA A 306 -5.76 -25.93 -1.13
C ALA A 306 -6.99 -26.00 -0.21
N GLN A 307 -6.99 -25.21 0.88
CA GLN A 307 -8.12 -25.04 1.80
C GLN A 307 -9.08 -23.90 1.39
N GLY A 308 -8.94 -23.36 0.17
CA GLY A 308 -9.76 -22.25 -0.32
C GLY A 308 -9.41 -20.88 0.28
N ILE A 309 -8.26 -20.75 0.94
CA ILE A 309 -7.78 -19.50 1.57
C ILE A 309 -6.72 -18.88 0.64
N HIS A 310 -7.07 -17.75 0.00
CA HIS A 310 -6.26 -17.10 -1.00
C HIS A 310 -5.54 -15.87 -0.41
N GLY A 311 -4.49 -16.10 0.38
CA GLY A 311 -3.55 -15.06 0.79
C GLY A 311 -2.79 -14.45 -0.40
N ARG A 312 -1.95 -13.46 -0.14
CA ARG A 312 -1.05 -12.85 -1.14
C ARG A 312 0.36 -12.70 -0.56
N ARG A 313 1.36 -12.89 -1.44
CA ARG A 313 2.78 -12.70 -1.09
C ARG A 313 3.17 -11.26 -1.42
N TYR A 314 2.65 -10.29 -0.68
CA TYR A 314 2.99 -8.89 -0.84
C TYR A 314 4.21 -8.54 0.04
N PHE A 315 5.43 -8.35 -0.53
CA PHE A 315 5.64 -8.20 -1.98
C PHE A 315 6.67 -9.23 -2.46
N TYR A 316 6.21 -10.12 -3.30
CA TYR A 316 7.02 -11.12 -3.97
C TYR A 316 6.50 -11.31 -5.41
N PRO A 317 7.39 -11.34 -6.46
CA PRO A 317 8.82 -11.00 -6.37
C PRO A 317 9.06 -9.53 -6.01
N LEU A 318 10.30 -9.17 -5.64
CA LEU A 318 10.68 -7.78 -5.47
C LEU A 318 10.59 -7.02 -6.81
N ILE A 319 10.34 -5.71 -6.75
CA ILE A 319 10.35 -4.86 -7.95
C ILE A 319 11.70 -4.94 -8.66
N SER A 320 12.80 -4.99 -7.91
CA SER A 320 14.17 -5.13 -8.42
C SER A 320 14.41 -6.39 -9.27
N ASP A 321 13.58 -7.42 -9.13
CA ASP A 321 13.72 -8.69 -9.88
C ASP A 321 13.02 -8.63 -11.24
N PHE A 322 12.17 -7.65 -11.50
CA PHE A 322 11.46 -7.56 -12.79
C PHE A 322 12.40 -7.19 -13.94
N PRO A 323 12.11 -7.67 -15.17
CA PRO A 323 13.00 -7.50 -16.33
C PRO A 323 13.46 -6.06 -16.59
N MET A 324 12.59 -5.06 -16.34
CA MET A 324 12.88 -3.65 -16.57
C MET A 324 13.78 -3.02 -15.50
N TYR A 325 13.98 -3.69 -14.36
CA TYR A 325 14.74 -3.15 -13.21
C TYR A 325 15.99 -3.96 -12.86
N ARG A 326 15.99 -5.28 -13.12
CA ARG A 326 17.07 -6.20 -12.68
C ARG A 326 18.46 -5.85 -13.21
N GLY A 327 18.57 -5.02 -14.25
CA GLY A 327 19.85 -4.53 -14.79
C GLY A 327 20.39 -3.27 -14.10
N LEU A 328 19.65 -2.69 -13.14
CA LEU A 328 20.13 -1.54 -12.38
C LEU A 328 21.15 -1.97 -11.32
N ALA A 329 22.21 -1.17 -11.12
CA ALA A 329 23.20 -1.44 -10.08
C ALA A 329 22.57 -1.56 -8.67
N SER A 330 21.53 -0.75 -8.39
CA SER A 330 20.77 -0.80 -7.13
C SER A 330 19.85 -2.01 -6.98
N ALA A 331 19.67 -2.83 -8.03
CA ALA A 331 18.91 -4.08 -7.97
C ALA A 331 19.76 -5.29 -7.52
N ASP A 332 21.07 -5.10 -7.29
CA ASP A 332 21.95 -6.18 -6.82
C ASP A 332 21.45 -6.76 -5.49
N ALA A 333 21.33 -8.08 -5.46
CA ALA A 333 20.83 -8.82 -4.30
C ALA A 333 21.61 -8.54 -3.00
N ARG A 334 22.92 -8.30 -3.12
CA ARG A 334 23.82 -8.02 -1.98
C ARG A 334 23.49 -6.70 -1.29
N GLY A 335 22.91 -5.75 -2.01
CA GLY A 335 22.46 -4.46 -1.48
C GLY A 335 21.08 -4.47 -0.83
N LEU A 336 20.32 -5.57 -0.95
CA LEU A 336 18.91 -5.67 -0.59
C LEU A 336 18.59 -6.90 0.29
N PRO A 337 19.43 -7.26 1.30
CA PRO A 337 19.27 -8.49 2.06
C PRO A 337 17.93 -8.56 2.80
N HIS A 338 17.51 -7.50 3.49
CA HIS A 338 16.26 -7.49 4.28
C HIS A 338 15.01 -7.53 3.41
N ALA A 339 15.02 -6.81 2.28
CA ALA A 339 13.90 -6.87 1.33
C ALA A 339 13.76 -8.29 0.74
N ARG A 340 14.87 -8.96 0.43
CA ARG A 340 14.87 -10.34 -0.08
C ARG A 340 14.38 -11.32 0.97
N GLU A 341 14.85 -11.20 2.19
CA GLU A 341 14.41 -12.04 3.30
C GLU A 341 12.89 -11.86 3.53
N ALA A 342 12.41 -10.63 3.71
CA ALA A 342 10.99 -10.34 3.88
C ALA A 342 10.15 -10.88 2.70
N SER A 343 10.61 -10.67 1.47
CA SER A 343 9.95 -11.16 0.25
C SER A 343 9.86 -12.69 0.19
N SER A 344 10.88 -13.41 0.69
CA SER A 344 10.88 -14.87 0.73
C SER A 344 9.97 -15.45 1.81
N GLN A 345 9.66 -14.70 2.86
CA GLN A 345 8.94 -15.17 4.05
C GLN A 345 7.47 -14.72 4.08
N VAL A 346 7.08 -13.62 3.41
CA VAL A 346 5.79 -12.97 3.61
C VAL A 346 4.60 -13.70 3.01
N ILE A 347 3.51 -13.78 3.78
CA ILE A 347 2.13 -14.01 3.33
C ILE A 347 1.24 -12.96 4.01
N CYS A 348 0.46 -12.21 3.24
CA CYS A 348 -0.63 -11.40 3.80
C CYS A 348 -1.88 -12.31 3.89
N LEU A 349 -2.41 -12.44 5.10
CA LEU A 349 -3.65 -13.18 5.37
C LEU A 349 -4.88 -12.35 4.97
N PRO A 350 -6.05 -12.98 4.77
CA PRO A 350 -7.31 -12.29 4.52
C PRO A 350 -7.60 -11.22 5.57
N MET A 351 -7.91 -9.98 5.11
CA MET A 351 -8.17 -8.82 5.98
C MET A 351 -9.16 -7.88 5.30
N TYR A 352 -10.43 -7.96 5.67
CA TYR A 352 -11.51 -7.07 5.21
C TYR A 352 -12.70 -7.10 6.19
N PRO A 353 -13.54 -6.04 6.24
CA PRO A 353 -14.59 -5.91 7.27
C PRO A 353 -15.59 -7.05 7.34
N ASP A 354 -15.92 -7.65 6.18
CA ASP A 354 -16.93 -8.72 6.08
C ASP A 354 -16.36 -10.13 6.37
N LEU A 355 -15.07 -10.23 6.75
CA LEU A 355 -14.47 -11.49 7.17
C LEU A 355 -15.03 -11.89 8.55
N SER A 356 -15.66 -13.08 8.63
CA SER A 356 -16.26 -13.55 9.88
C SER A 356 -15.20 -13.99 10.90
N ASP A 357 -15.57 -13.99 12.19
CA ASP A 357 -14.68 -14.49 13.26
C ASP A 357 -14.38 -15.97 13.10
N GLU A 358 -15.34 -16.74 12.58
CA GLU A 358 -15.19 -18.16 12.26
C GLU A 358 -14.18 -18.38 11.13
N ASP A 359 -14.21 -17.54 10.08
CA ASP A 359 -13.23 -17.61 9.00
C ASP A 359 -11.83 -17.24 9.48
N VAL A 360 -11.69 -16.24 10.35
CA VAL A 360 -10.42 -15.88 10.99
C VAL A 360 -9.87 -17.05 11.82
N ALA A 361 -10.72 -17.68 12.64
CA ALA A 361 -10.36 -18.84 13.45
C ALA A 361 -9.95 -20.03 12.56
N ARG A 362 -10.70 -20.29 11.48
CA ARG A 362 -10.40 -21.35 10.51
C ARG A 362 -9.03 -21.12 9.82
N ILE A 363 -8.74 -19.89 9.40
CA ILE A 363 -7.44 -19.53 8.80
C ILE A 363 -6.30 -19.78 9.80
N ALA A 364 -6.46 -19.31 11.04
CA ALA A 364 -5.47 -19.52 12.08
C ALA A 364 -5.27 -21.01 12.40
N GLU A 365 -6.34 -21.81 12.44
CA GLU A 365 -6.25 -23.24 12.70
C GLU A 365 -5.49 -23.99 11.61
N VAL A 366 -5.70 -23.66 10.32
CA VAL A 366 -4.90 -24.24 9.23
C VAL A 366 -3.41 -23.95 9.39
N ILE A 367 -3.04 -22.75 9.89
CA ILE A 367 -1.66 -22.38 10.13
C ILE A 367 -1.08 -23.11 11.35
N ARG A 368 -1.83 -23.18 12.46
CA ARG A 368 -1.42 -23.85 13.69
C ARG A 368 -1.23 -25.35 13.54
N THR A 369 -2.04 -25.99 12.73
CA THR A 369 -2.01 -27.44 12.46
C THR A 369 -1.16 -27.82 11.26
N ALA A 370 -0.47 -26.85 10.63
CA ALA A 370 0.40 -27.12 9.49
C ALA A 370 1.51 -28.11 9.88
N GLN A 371 1.60 -29.22 9.12
CA GLN A 371 2.58 -30.27 9.30
C GLN A 371 3.36 -30.47 7.99
N PRO A 372 4.64 -30.88 8.03
CA PRO A 372 5.37 -31.28 6.85
C PRO A 372 4.60 -32.40 6.12
N ARG A 373 4.49 -32.29 4.80
CA ARG A 373 3.83 -33.32 3.98
C ARG A 373 4.58 -34.67 4.00
N PHE A 374 5.88 -34.63 4.35
CA PHE A 374 6.71 -35.82 4.55
C PHE A 374 7.42 -35.66 5.90
N ALA A 375 7.18 -36.58 6.82
CA ALA A 375 8.08 -36.76 7.95
C ALA A 375 9.49 -37.05 7.40
N PRO A 376 10.56 -36.49 8.00
CA PRO A 376 11.92 -36.95 7.64
C PRO A 376 11.94 -38.46 7.79
N VAL A 377 12.36 -39.19 6.73
CA VAL A 377 12.62 -40.61 6.87
C VAL A 377 13.72 -40.72 7.91
N GLU A 378 13.37 -41.20 9.11
CA GLU A 378 14.39 -41.54 10.11
C GLU A 378 15.42 -42.44 9.42
N ALA A 379 16.68 -41.98 9.35
CA ALA A 379 17.75 -42.77 8.80
C ALA A 379 17.81 -44.08 9.59
N ALA A 380 17.51 -45.18 8.91
CA ALA A 380 17.62 -46.51 9.52
C ALA A 380 18.97 -46.65 10.20
N PRO A 381 19.01 -47.16 11.44
CA PRO A 381 20.28 -47.31 12.16
C PRO A 381 21.23 -48.21 11.34
N ALA A 382 22.42 -47.69 11.06
CA ALA A 382 23.43 -48.42 10.34
C ALA A 382 23.67 -49.79 11.04
N GLN A 383 23.31 -50.86 10.36
CA GLN A 383 23.67 -52.21 10.82
C GLN A 383 25.19 -52.26 10.93
N ARG A 384 25.69 -52.33 12.15
CA ARG A 384 27.09 -52.66 12.40
C ARG A 384 27.36 -54.07 11.85
N ALA A 385 28.10 -54.13 10.77
CA ALA A 385 28.68 -55.36 10.32
C ALA A 385 29.67 -55.84 11.38
N THR A 386 29.35 -56.91 12.08
CA THR A 386 30.27 -57.68 12.87
C THR A 386 31.04 -58.59 11.92
N ALA A 387 32.35 -58.40 11.83
CA ALA A 387 33.30 -59.30 11.24
C ALA A 387 33.60 -60.48 12.17
#